data_1d33e730ecd1d4aec7eb7b3911c64c60
#
_entry.id   1d33e730ecd1d4aec7eb7b3911c64c60
#
_cell.length_a   1.000
_cell.length_b   1.000
_cell.length_c   1.000
_cell.angle_alpha   90.00
_cell.angle_beta   90.00
_cell.angle_gamma   90.00
#
_symmetry.space_group_name_H-M   'P 1'
#
loop_
_entity.id
_entity.type
_entity.pdbx_description
1 polymer ?
#
loop_
_entity_poly.entity_id
_entity_poly.type
_entity_poly.pdbx_seq_one_letter_code
_entity_poly.pdbx_strand_id
1 'polypeptide(L)'
;LSLVGSEMCIRDRGGYHEREIEEYGKKRILQILSMKDRIAVFAIMNVVDRHLQKRYIRTTGASIKRRGTHDLMNRIRTDLQKDPEGTLYAYKFDICRFYDNVRQDFVMWCFRRVFKDERLLVLLERFVTLLPEGISFGLRSSQGAGNLLLSVFLDHYLKDKYGVRYYYRYCDDGLVLGKSKAELWKIRDVIHGQMEKIDLEIKPNERVFPVEEGIDFLGYVIRPNYVRLRKRIKQKFARKMHEVKSRKRRRELIASFYGMT
;
A
#
# COMPACT_ATOMS: atom_id res chain seq x y z
N LEU A 1 24.62 16.25 -0.61
CA LEU A 1 24.92 15.19 -1.57
C LEU A 1 24.50 15.70 -2.96
N SER A 2 25.51 16.01 -3.78
CA SER A 2 25.30 16.48 -5.15
C SER A 2 24.60 15.39 -5.97
N LEU A 3 23.52 15.74 -6.67
CA LEU A 3 22.81 14.87 -7.63
C LEU A 3 23.75 14.23 -8.66
N VAL A 4 24.88 14.90 -8.97
CA VAL A 4 25.94 14.43 -9.91
C VAL A 4 26.55 13.09 -9.45
N GLY A 5 26.77 12.88 -8.16
CA GLY A 5 27.28 11.60 -7.65
C GLY A 5 26.29 10.44 -7.76
N SER A 6 24.99 10.73 -7.68
CA SER A 6 23.95 9.71 -7.87
C SER A 6 23.71 9.34 -9.33
N GLU A 7 23.91 10.27 -10.28
CA GLU A 7 23.84 9.96 -11.72
C GLU A 7 24.94 9.00 -12.16
N MET A 8 26.16 9.15 -11.63
CA MET A 8 27.29 8.27 -11.97
C MET A 8 27.08 6.85 -11.44
N CYS A 9 26.53 6.71 -10.23
CA CYS A 9 26.20 5.39 -9.66
C CYS A 9 25.08 4.65 -10.41
N ILE A 10 24.20 5.39 -11.11
CA ILE A 10 23.05 4.82 -11.82
C ILE A 10 23.39 4.52 -13.29
N ARG A 11 24.40 5.19 -13.87
CA ARG A 11 24.85 4.93 -15.26
C ARG A 11 25.48 3.53 -15.45
N ASP A 12 26.21 3.03 -14.44
CA ASP A 12 26.87 1.72 -14.45
C ASP A 12 25.97 0.62 -13.87
N ARG A 13 24.73 0.49 -14.32
CA ARG A 13 23.82 -0.52 -13.79
C ARG A 13 24.31 -1.94 -14.05
N GLY A 14 24.67 -2.63 -13.01
CA GLY A 14 24.91 -4.07 -12.99
C GLY A 14 23.62 -4.93 -12.99
N GLY A 15 22.49 -4.41 -13.52
CA GLY A 15 21.25 -5.17 -13.55
C GLY A 15 20.63 -5.40 -12.17
N TYR A 16 19.63 -6.27 -12.11
CA TYR A 16 19.02 -6.77 -10.87
C TYR A 16 19.09 -8.30 -10.86
N HIS A 17 19.09 -8.90 -9.65
CA HIS A 17 18.92 -10.31 -9.46
C HIS A 17 17.46 -10.60 -9.08
N GLU A 18 16.87 -11.62 -9.68
CA GLU A 18 15.56 -12.08 -9.30
C GLU A 18 15.66 -13.14 -8.20
N ARG A 19 14.80 -13.02 -7.22
CA ARG A 19 14.63 -14.01 -6.16
C ARG A 19 13.16 -14.33 -5.96
N GLU A 20 12.81 -15.59 -6.14
CA GLU A 20 11.48 -16.06 -5.77
C GLU A 20 11.36 -16.11 -4.24
N ILE A 21 10.31 -15.51 -3.73
CA ILE A 21 9.91 -15.58 -2.32
C ILE A 21 8.48 -16.10 -2.21
N GLU A 22 8.22 -16.87 -1.18
CA GLU A 22 6.86 -17.27 -0.84
C GLU A 22 6.34 -16.42 0.32
N GLU A 23 5.33 -15.62 0.05
CA GLU A 23 4.69 -14.78 1.05
C GLU A 23 3.20 -15.12 1.15
N TYR A 24 2.79 -15.64 2.31
CA TYR A 24 1.41 -16.06 2.57
C TYR A 24 0.83 -17.08 1.57
N GLY A 25 1.67 -18.00 1.08
CA GLY A 25 1.29 -19.02 0.09
C GLY A 25 1.20 -18.50 -1.35
N LYS A 26 1.72 -17.31 -1.61
CA LYS A 26 1.87 -16.74 -2.95
C LYS A 26 3.34 -16.61 -3.30
N LYS A 27 3.72 -17.10 -4.47
CA LYS A 27 5.04 -16.89 -5.04
C LYS A 27 5.12 -15.46 -5.59
N ARG A 28 6.21 -14.78 -5.29
CA ARG A 28 6.50 -13.42 -5.78
C ARG A 28 7.95 -13.35 -6.22
N ILE A 29 8.20 -12.64 -7.30
CA ILE A 29 9.56 -12.39 -7.80
C ILE A 29 9.99 -11.02 -7.26
N LEU A 30 11.08 -11.02 -6.51
CA LEU A 30 11.72 -9.82 -5.98
C LEU A 30 12.90 -9.44 -6.85
N GLN A 31 12.92 -8.22 -7.34
CA GLN A 31 14.10 -7.67 -8.02
C GLN A 31 15.04 -7.06 -6.97
N ILE A 32 16.22 -7.64 -6.85
CA ILE A 32 17.26 -7.20 -5.91
C ILE A 32 18.31 -6.41 -6.66
N LEU A 33 18.32 -5.10 -6.45
CA LEU A 33 19.32 -4.21 -6.99
C LEU A 33 20.67 -4.37 -6.29
N SER A 34 21.74 -3.93 -6.95
CA SER A 34 23.07 -3.79 -6.33
C SER A 34 23.00 -2.90 -5.08
N MET A 35 23.95 -3.03 -4.15
CA MET A 35 23.97 -2.19 -2.95
C MET A 35 24.10 -0.70 -3.30
N LYS A 36 24.88 -0.36 -4.33
CA LYS A 36 25.03 1.03 -4.81
C LYS A 36 23.70 1.61 -5.29
N ASP A 37 22.96 0.87 -6.13
CA ASP A 37 21.66 1.30 -6.64
C ASP A 37 20.62 1.42 -5.50
N ARG A 38 20.64 0.50 -4.54
CA ARG A 38 19.75 0.58 -3.37
C ARG A 38 20.01 1.84 -2.55
N ILE A 39 21.28 2.22 -2.35
CA ILE A 39 21.65 3.46 -1.66
C ILE A 39 21.19 4.68 -2.47
N ALA A 40 21.37 4.66 -3.79
CA ALA A 40 20.93 5.75 -4.67
C ALA A 40 19.40 5.92 -4.63
N VAL A 41 18.62 4.83 -4.79
CA VAL A 41 17.15 4.84 -4.64
C VAL A 41 16.76 5.41 -3.27
N PHE A 42 17.42 4.96 -2.21
CA PHE A 42 17.10 5.42 -0.86
C PHE A 42 17.38 6.91 -0.68
N ALA A 43 18.51 7.43 -1.17
CA ALA A 43 18.88 8.83 -1.10
C ALA A 43 17.88 9.73 -1.86
N ILE A 44 17.51 9.34 -3.09
CA ILE A 44 16.54 10.08 -3.91
C ILE A 44 15.17 10.07 -3.22
N MET A 45 14.71 8.91 -2.76
CA MET A 45 13.39 8.79 -2.14
C MET A 45 13.31 9.52 -0.78
N ASN A 46 14.40 9.77 -0.08
CA ASN A 46 14.40 10.63 1.11
C ASN A 46 13.99 12.07 0.81
N VAL A 47 14.28 12.56 -0.39
CA VAL A 47 13.84 13.88 -0.86
C VAL A 47 12.44 13.80 -1.45
N VAL A 48 12.22 12.87 -2.36
CA VAL A 48 10.97 12.70 -3.12
C VAL A 48 9.78 12.44 -2.19
N ASP A 49 9.91 11.54 -1.23
CA ASP A 49 8.83 11.18 -0.30
C ASP A 49 8.27 12.37 0.48
N ARG A 50 9.09 13.39 0.80
CA ARG A 50 8.63 14.60 1.50
C ARG A 50 7.61 15.38 0.66
N HIS A 51 7.77 15.38 -0.66
CA HIS A 51 6.87 16.02 -1.60
C HIS A 51 5.63 15.15 -1.89
N LEU A 52 5.82 13.84 -2.04
CA LEU A 52 4.73 12.90 -2.27
C LEU A 52 3.77 12.83 -1.09
N GLN A 53 4.28 12.80 0.15
CA GLN A 53 3.44 12.70 1.36
C GLN A 53 2.46 13.86 1.52
N LYS A 54 2.77 15.03 0.96
CA LYS A 54 1.86 16.19 0.94
C LYS A 54 0.66 16.00 -0.01
N ARG A 55 0.77 15.03 -0.93
CA ARG A 55 -0.26 14.72 -1.93
C ARG A 55 -1.20 13.59 -1.49
N TYR A 56 -0.84 12.87 -0.44
CA TYR A 56 -1.65 11.75 0.03
C TYR A 56 -2.74 12.21 0.98
N ILE A 57 -3.95 11.69 0.81
CA ILE A 57 -5.02 11.88 1.79
C ILE A 57 -4.62 11.30 3.14
N ARG A 58 -5.22 11.78 4.22
CA ARG A 58 -4.82 11.37 5.58
C ARG A 58 -5.07 9.89 5.88
N THR A 59 -6.04 9.30 5.21
CA THR A 59 -6.46 7.90 5.39
C THR A 59 -5.77 6.91 4.43
N THR A 60 -4.72 7.35 3.72
CA THR A 60 -3.80 6.48 3.00
C THR A 60 -2.63 6.09 3.91
N GLY A 61 -2.38 4.78 4.01
CA GLY A 61 -1.26 4.19 4.74
C GLY A 61 -0.31 3.41 3.83
N ALA A 62 0.59 2.66 4.44
CA ALA A 62 1.68 1.91 3.83
C ALA A 62 2.83 2.76 3.28
N SER A 63 4.04 2.42 3.71
CA SER A 63 5.29 3.08 3.30
C SER A 63 5.31 4.60 3.51
N ILE A 64 4.41 5.11 4.33
CA ILE A 64 4.31 6.52 4.73
C ILE A 64 4.67 6.61 6.22
N LYS A 65 5.61 7.52 6.55
CA LYS A 65 6.04 7.71 7.93
C LYS A 65 4.85 8.06 8.83
N ARG A 66 4.70 7.33 9.94
CA ARG A 66 3.61 7.47 10.94
C ARG A 66 2.21 7.14 10.41
N ARG A 67 2.08 6.47 9.26
CA ARG A 67 0.80 6.02 8.70
C ARG A 67 0.86 4.52 8.40
N GLY A 68 1.06 3.73 9.44
CA GLY A 68 1.10 2.26 9.35
C GLY A 68 -0.26 1.62 9.61
N THR A 69 -0.24 0.29 9.74
CA THR A 69 -1.45 -0.53 10.00
C THR A 69 -2.18 -0.11 11.27
N HIS A 70 -1.45 0.22 12.35
CA HIS A 70 -2.04 0.65 13.64
C HIS A 70 -2.72 2.02 13.51
N ASP A 71 -2.13 2.99 12.79
CA ASP A 71 -2.77 4.29 12.59
C ASP A 71 -4.09 4.16 11.85
N LEU A 72 -4.12 3.39 10.76
CA LEU A 72 -5.36 3.18 10.02
C LEU A 72 -6.39 2.37 10.83
N MET A 73 -5.97 1.30 11.49
CA MET A 73 -6.84 0.48 12.34
C MET A 73 -7.50 1.32 13.44
N ASN A 74 -6.73 2.16 14.13
CA ASN A 74 -7.25 3.05 15.16
C ASN A 74 -8.22 4.08 14.61
N ARG A 75 -7.96 4.62 13.40
CA ARG A 75 -8.88 5.55 12.72
C ARG A 75 -10.20 4.88 12.38
N ILE A 76 -10.13 3.71 11.74
CA ILE A 76 -11.33 2.93 11.40
C ILE A 76 -12.17 2.69 12.68
N ARG A 77 -11.55 2.21 13.75
CA ARG A 77 -12.22 1.98 15.03
C ARG A 77 -12.85 3.26 15.59
N THR A 78 -12.12 4.37 15.56
CA THR A 78 -12.61 5.66 16.04
C THR A 78 -13.82 6.14 15.24
N ASP A 79 -13.80 5.99 13.91
CA ASP A 79 -14.89 6.40 13.04
C ASP A 79 -16.13 5.51 13.22
N LEU A 80 -15.95 4.18 13.42
CA LEU A 80 -17.03 3.26 13.78
C LEU A 80 -17.70 3.62 15.12
N GLN A 81 -16.93 4.13 16.09
CA GLN A 81 -17.46 4.53 17.40
C GLN A 81 -18.16 5.88 17.36
N LYS A 82 -17.66 6.81 16.55
CA LYS A 82 -18.18 8.19 16.45
C LYS A 82 -19.45 8.30 15.61
N ASP A 83 -19.57 7.46 14.60
CA ASP A 83 -20.71 7.50 13.68
C ASP A 83 -21.21 6.08 13.38
N PRO A 84 -21.84 5.40 14.37
CA PRO A 84 -22.35 4.04 14.18
C PRO A 84 -23.38 3.93 13.06
N GLU A 85 -24.25 4.94 12.91
CA GLU A 85 -25.31 4.95 11.89
C GLU A 85 -24.77 5.18 10.48
N GLY A 86 -23.74 6.01 10.34
CA GLY A 86 -23.06 6.28 9.05
C GLY A 86 -22.11 5.18 8.63
N THR A 87 -21.81 4.19 9.49
CA THR A 87 -20.82 3.12 9.26
C THR A 87 -21.37 1.71 9.45
N LEU A 88 -22.65 1.48 9.08
CA LEU A 88 -23.33 0.18 9.26
C LEU A 88 -22.76 -0.92 8.35
N TYR A 89 -22.28 -0.55 7.16
CA TYR A 89 -21.77 -1.47 6.15
C TYR A 89 -20.35 -1.10 5.74
N ALA A 90 -19.61 -2.10 5.32
CA ALA A 90 -18.26 -1.97 4.79
C ALA A 90 -18.18 -2.54 3.38
N TYR A 91 -17.49 -1.85 2.48
CA TYR A 91 -17.04 -2.36 1.19
C TYR A 91 -15.53 -2.50 1.22
N LYS A 92 -15.06 -3.71 0.99
CA LYS A 92 -13.63 -4.03 0.92
C LYS A 92 -13.27 -4.49 -0.47
N PHE A 93 -12.16 -3.97 -1.00
CA PHE A 93 -11.61 -4.33 -2.30
C PHE A 93 -10.09 -4.42 -2.28
N ASP A 94 -9.51 -5.06 -3.28
CA ASP A 94 -8.08 -5.22 -3.50
C ASP A 94 -7.82 -5.16 -5.01
N ILE A 95 -6.78 -4.47 -5.46
CA ILE A 95 -6.46 -4.31 -6.88
C ILE A 95 -5.74 -5.57 -7.39
N CYS A 96 -6.12 -6.04 -8.58
CA CYS A 96 -5.56 -7.24 -9.16
C CYS A 96 -4.11 -7.01 -9.60
N ARG A 97 -3.16 -7.81 -9.06
CA ARG A 97 -1.73 -7.78 -9.43
C ARG A 97 -1.20 -6.35 -9.59
N PHE A 98 -1.44 -5.49 -8.60
CA PHE A 98 -1.22 -4.05 -8.71
C PHE A 98 0.15 -3.71 -9.31
N TYR A 99 1.24 -4.21 -8.72
CA TYR A 99 2.60 -3.89 -9.16
C TYR A 99 2.91 -4.39 -10.58
N ASP A 100 2.37 -5.54 -10.97
CA ASP A 100 2.58 -6.15 -12.29
C ASP A 100 1.82 -5.40 -13.39
N ASN A 101 0.63 -4.86 -13.05
CA ASN A 101 -0.29 -4.25 -14.01
C ASN A 101 -0.21 -2.71 -14.06
N VAL A 102 0.54 -2.07 -13.14
CA VAL A 102 0.70 -0.61 -13.17
C VAL A 102 1.41 -0.17 -14.44
N ARG A 103 0.76 0.67 -15.23
CA ARG A 103 1.35 1.28 -16.42
C ARG A 103 2.35 2.36 -16.03
N GLN A 104 3.56 2.23 -16.53
CA GLN A 104 4.70 3.11 -16.25
C GLN A 104 4.48 4.55 -16.74
N ASP A 105 3.79 4.72 -17.87
CA ASP A 105 3.48 6.04 -18.45
C ASP A 105 2.53 6.86 -17.54
N PHE A 106 1.51 6.24 -16.93
CA PHE A 106 0.66 6.91 -15.93
C PHE A 106 1.44 7.30 -14.68
N VAL A 107 2.36 6.46 -14.22
CA VAL A 107 3.25 6.78 -13.09
C VAL A 107 4.11 8.00 -13.41
N MET A 108 4.76 8.01 -14.59
CA MET A 108 5.59 9.13 -15.02
C MET A 108 4.78 10.39 -15.24
N TRP A 109 3.57 10.29 -15.78
CA TRP A 109 2.64 11.41 -15.86
C TRP A 109 2.34 12.01 -14.47
N CYS A 110 2.10 11.17 -13.46
CA CYS A 110 1.90 11.62 -12.08
C CYS A 110 3.15 12.32 -11.53
N PHE A 111 4.36 11.78 -11.75
CA PHE A 111 5.59 12.41 -11.30
C PHE A 111 5.83 13.77 -11.94
N ARG A 112 5.57 13.94 -13.25
CA ARG A 112 5.68 15.23 -13.98
C ARG A 112 4.71 16.30 -13.45
N ARG A 113 3.61 15.91 -12.84
CA ARG A 113 2.69 16.85 -12.15
C ARG A 113 3.24 17.36 -10.82
N VAL A 114 4.10 16.60 -10.16
CA VAL A 114 4.68 16.95 -8.86
C VAL A 114 6.04 17.62 -9.01
N PHE A 115 6.86 17.12 -9.90
CA PHE A 115 8.24 17.57 -10.10
C PHE A 115 8.42 18.22 -11.48
N LYS A 116 9.26 19.26 -11.52
CA LYS A 116 9.60 19.99 -12.76
C LYS A 116 11.08 19.88 -13.13
N ASP A 117 11.90 19.31 -12.24
CA ASP A 117 13.33 19.10 -12.50
C ASP A 117 13.48 17.86 -13.40
N GLU A 118 13.92 18.09 -14.64
CA GLU A 118 14.08 17.04 -15.65
C GLU A 118 15.14 16.01 -15.25
N ARG A 119 16.19 16.40 -14.52
CA ARG A 119 17.22 15.47 -14.04
C ARG A 119 16.63 14.49 -13.04
N LEU A 120 15.78 14.99 -12.12
CA LEU A 120 15.07 14.15 -11.18
C LEU A 120 14.07 13.22 -11.89
N LEU A 121 13.35 13.73 -12.88
CA LEU A 121 12.39 12.94 -13.66
C LEU A 121 13.07 11.80 -14.42
N VAL A 122 14.22 12.05 -15.05
CA VAL A 122 15.04 11.01 -15.70
C VAL A 122 15.50 9.93 -14.70
N LEU A 123 15.88 10.33 -13.48
CA LEU A 123 16.26 9.37 -12.44
C LEU A 123 15.06 8.52 -11.97
N LEU A 124 13.90 9.14 -11.76
CA LEU A 124 12.68 8.43 -11.36
C LEU A 124 12.20 7.47 -12.46
N GLU A 125 12.26 7.89 -13.72
CA GLU A 125 11.90 7.07 -14.88
C GLU A 125 12.74 5.77 -14.93
N ARG A 126 14.04 5.86 -14.68
CA ARG A 126 14.90 4.66 -14.61
C ARG A 126 14.48 3.64 -13.57
N PHE A 127 13.88 4.07 -12.46
CA PHE A 127 13.36 3.13 -11.44
C PHE A 127 11.97 2.62 -11.78
N VAL A 128 11.16 3.44 -12.42
CA VAL A 128 9.83 3.04 -12.88
C VAL A 128 9.93 2.02 -14.01
N THR A 129 10.87 2.27 -14.98
CA THR A 129 11.10 1.40 -16.14
C THR A 129 12.14 0.31 -15.90
N LEU A 130 12.34 -0.11 -14.65
CA LEU A 130 13.28 -1.18 -14.32
C LEU A 130 12.87 -2.52 -14.94
N LEU A 131 11.59 -2.79 -15.02
CA LEU A 131 10.99 -3.95 -15.68
C LEU A 131 10.40 -3.55 -17.03
N PRO A 132 10.24 -4.50 -17.97
CA PRO A 132 9.56 -4.24 -19.24
C PRO A 132 8.13 -3.73 -19.06
N GLU A 133 7.41 -4.32 -18.10
CA GLU A 133 6.02 -3.98 -17.75
C GLU A 133 5.88 -3.91 -16.23
N GLY A 134 4.88 -3.16 -15.76
CA GLY A 134 4.65 -2.98 -14.33
C GLY A 134 5.74 -2.18 -13.64
N ILE A 135 5.75 -2.24 -12.31
CA ILE A 135 6.78 -1.63 -11.45
C ILE A 135 7.31 -2.68 -10.48
N SER A 136 8.60 -2.63 -10.17
CA SER A 136 9.27 -3.65 -9.36
C SER A 136 8.67 -3.77 -7.96
N PHE A 137 8.34 -4.99 -7.56
CA PHE A 137 7.90 -5.29 -6.19
C PHE A 137 9.06 -5.19 -5.19
N GLY A 138 8.84 -4.48 -4.09
CA GLY A 138 9.81 -4.38 -2.99
C GLY A 138 10.75 -3.17 -3.04
N LEU A 139 10.76 -2.39 -4.12
CA LEU A 139 11.51 -1.13 -4.16
C LEU A 139 10.74 -0.01 -3.45
N ARG A 140 11.48 0.84 -2.73
CA ARG A 140 10.90 2.02 -2.09
C ARG A 140 10.32 3.01 -3.12
N SER A 141 10.95 3.16 -4.28
CA SER A 141 10.46 3.97 -5.38
C SER A 141 9.12 3.48 -5.91
N SER A 142 8.95 2.17 -6.07
CA SER A 142 7.70 1.58 -6.56
C SER A 142 6.53 1.79 -5.58
N GLN A 143 6.80 1.74 -4.27
CA GLN A 143 5.78 2.03 -3.27
C GLN A 143 5.34 3.50 -3.30
N GLY A 144 6.30 4.43 -3.46
CA GLY A 144 6.00 5.85 -3.65
C GLY A 144 5.22 6.12 -4.94
N ALA A 145 5.65 5.48 -6.04
CA ALA A 145 4.99 5.55 -7.35
C ALA A 145 3.54 5.04 -7.30
N GLY A 146 3.32 3.86 -6.74
CA GLY A 146 1.99 3.27 -6.59
C GLY A 146 1.07 4.09 -5.70
N ASN A 147 1.57 4.60 -4.59
CA ASN A 147 0.79 5.48 -3.72
C ASN A 147 0.43 6.80 -4.42
N LEU A 148 1.35 7.39 -5.21
CA LEU A 148 1.08 8.60 -5.97
C LEU A 148 0.02 8.37 -7.05
N LEU A 149 0.15 7.28 -7.82
CA LEU A 149 -0.81 6.91 -8.86
C LEU A 149 -2.23 6.80 -8.29
N LEU A 150 -2.40 6.00 -7.24
CA LEU A 150 -3.71 5.82 -6.61
C LEU A 150 -4.20 7.07 -5.89
N SER A 151 -3.31 7.91 -5.36
CA SER A 151 -3.70 9.19 -4.79
C SER A 151 -4.34 10.11 -5.84
N VAL A 152 -3.77 10.17 -7.04
CA VAL A 152 -4.25 11.02 -8.14
C VAL A 152 -5.55 10.49 -8.74
N PHE A 153 -5.60 9.20 -9.06
CA PHE A 153 -6.72 8.63 -9.82
C PHE A 153 -7.86 8.11 -8.95
N LEU A 154 -7.61 7.73 -7.70
CA LEU A 154 -8.61 7.14 -6.81
C LEU A 154 -8.87 7.99 -5.56
N ASP A 155 -7.84 8.25 -4.72
CA ASP A 155 -8.04 8.79 -3.38
C ASP A 155 -8.71 10.16 -3.39
N HIS A 156 -8.16 11.11 -4.16
CA HIS A 156 -8.70 12.46 -4.29
C HIS A 156 -10.03 12.47 -5.03
N TYR A 157 -10.22 11.57 -5.99
CA TYR A 157 -11.51 11.47 -6.65
C TYR A 157 -12.62 11.06 -5.67
N LEU A 158 -12.37 10.04 -4.86
CA LEU A 158 -13.34 9.57 -3.87
C LEU A 158 -13.58 10.59 -2.76
N LYS A 159 -12.52 11.23 -2.24
CA LYS A 159 -12.63 12.16 -1.11
C LYS A 159 -13.14 13.52 -1.52
N ASP A 160 -12.58 14.12 -2.56
CA ASP A 160 -12.75 15.53 -2.87
C ASP A 160 -13.85 15.76 -3.93
N LYS A 161 -14.02 14.82 -4.89
CA LYS A 161 -15.03 14.94 -5.94
C LYS A 161 -16.33 14.18 -5.62
N TYR A 162 -16.22 12.92 -5.19
CA TYR A 162 -17.39 12.09 -4.91
C TYR A 162 -17.90 12.25 -3.46
N GLY A 163 -17.08 12.79 -2.54
CA GLY A 163 -17.47 13.10 -1.17
C GLY A 163 -17.55 11.89 -0.24
N VAL A 164 -16.81 10.79 -0.52
CA VAL A 164 -16.80 9.61 0.34
C VAL A 164 -16.18 9.94 1.70
N ARG A 165 -17.02 9.94 2.75
CA ARG A 165 -16.60 10.34 4.11
C ARG A 165 -15.62 9.35 4.73
N TYR A 166 -15.89 8.05 4.66
CA TYR A 166 -15.15 6.97 5.32
C TYR A 166 -14.47 6.08 4.28
N TYR A 167 -13.30 6.51 3.81
CA TYR A 167 -12.44 5.79 2.87
C TYR A 167 -11.03 5.65 3.42
N TYR A 168 -10.49 4.43 3.38
CA TYR A 168 -9.17 4.07 3.87
C TYR A 168 -8.47 3.21 2.82
N ARG A 169 -7.18 3.45 2.61
CA ARG A 169 -6.37 2.65 1.70
C ARG A 169 -5.02 2.29 2.32
N TYR A 170 -4.61 1.06 2.11
CA TYR A 170 -3.28 0.56 2.50
C TYR A 170 -2.66 -0.15 1.30
N CYS A 171 -1.71 0.47 0.59
CA CYS A 171 -1.23 0.05 -0.74
C CYS A 171 -2.40 -0.10 -1.72
N ASP A 172 -2.64 -1.34 -2.15
CA ASP A 172 -3.68 -1.81 -3.07
C ASP A 172 -4.98 -2.25 -2.37
N ASP A 173 -4.94 -2.47 -1.05
CA ASP A 173 -6.12 -2.80 -0.25
C ASP A 173 -6.95 -1.55 0.10
N GLY A 174 -8.23 -1.52 -0.26
CA GLY A 174 -9.16 -0.42 0.04
C GLY A 174 -10.32 -0.86 0.94
N LEU A 175 -10.80 0.10 1.75
CA LEU A 175 -11.96 -0.04 2.62
C LEU A 175 -12.81 1.22 2.58
N VAL A 176 -14.10 1.08 2.35
CA VAL A 176 -15.11 2.15 2.44
C VAL A 176 -16.15 1.75 3.47
N LEU A 177 -16.57 2.69 4.33
CA LEU A 177 -17.71 2.49 5.22
C LEU A 177 -18.87 3.39 4.78
N GLY A 178 -20.09 2.91 4.96
CA GLY A 178 -21.29 3.63 4.58
C GLY A 178 -22.53 3.17 5.36
N LYS A 179 -23.60 3.95 5.24
CA LYS A 179 -24.87 3.69 5.95
C LYS A 179 -25.73 2.61 5.30
N SER A 180 -25.51 2.29 4.02
CA SER A 180 -26.31 1.30 3.32
C SER A 180 -25.50 0.53 2.27
N LYS A 181 -25.95 -0.70 1.95
CA LYS A 181 -25.37 -1.49 0.87
C LYS A 181 -25.52 -0.79 -0.49
N ALA A 182 -26.67 -0.15 -0.74
CA ALA A 182 -26.94 0.55 -1.99
C ALA A 182 -25.96 1.71 -2.24
N GLU A 183 -25.62 2.47 -1.19
CA GLU A 183 -24.59 3.51 -1.25
C GLU A 183 -23.22 2.92 -1.62
N LEU A 184 -22.82 1.84 -0.95
CA LEU A 184 -21.53 1.20 -1.17
C LEU A 184 -21.42 0.56 -2.56
N TRP A 185 -22.50 0.02 -3.12
CA TRP A 185 -22.51 -0.47 -4.49
C TRP A 185 -22.31 0.64 -5.51
N LYS A 186 -22.91 1.83 -5.31
CA LYS A 186 -22.63 3.00 -6.16
C LYS A 186 -21.17 3.44 -6.07
N ILE A 187 -20.59 3.46 -4.85
CA ILE A 187 -19.18 3.80 -4.67
C ILE A 187 -18.28 2.74 -5.33
N ARG A 188 -18.63 1.46 -5.25
CA ARG A 188 -17.95 0.39 -5.96
C ARG A 188 -17.87 0.67 -7.47
N ASP A 189 -19.00 0.98 -8.10
CA ASP A 189 -19.03 1.24 -9.54
C ASP A 189 -18.16 2.45 -9.92
N VAL A 190 -18.13 3.47 -9.07
CA VAL A 190 -17.21 4.61 -9.22
C VAL A 190 -15.75 4.17 -9.11
N ILE A 191 -15.40 3.31 -8.16
CA ILE A 191 -14.04 2.80 -7.99
C ILE A 191 -13.62 1.99 -9.22
N HIS A 192 -14.47 1.10 -9.73
CA HIS A 192 -14.22 0.35 -10.95
C HIS A 192 -13.96 1.27 -12.15
N GLY A 193 -14.80 2.28 -12.36
CA GLY A 193 -14.61 3.25 -13.43
C GLY A 193 -13.35 4.13 -13.28
N GLN A 194 -12.85 4.35 -12.05
CA GLN A 194 -11.56 5.03 -11.87
C GLN A 194 -10.37 4.10 -12.16
N MET A 195 -10.47 2.81 -11.81
CA MET A 195 -9.43 1.82 -12.08
C MET A 195 -9.32 1.53 -13.58
N GLU A 196 -10.44 1.40 -14.27
CA GLU A 196 -10.48 1.21 -15.73
C GLU A 196 -9.74 2.32 -16.50
N LYS A 197 -9.79 3.58 -16.04
CA LYS A 197 -9.06 4.70 -16.65
C LYS A 197 -7.54 4.56 -16.65
N ILE A 198 -7.02 3.72 -15.81
CA ILE A 198 -5.58 3.45 -15.67
C ILE A 198 -5.23 1.99 -15.92
N ASP A 199 -6.13 1.27 -16.60
CA ASP A 199 -5.99 -0.14 -17.00
C ASP A 199 -5.74 -1.08 -15.80
N LEU A 200 -6.37 -0.78 -14.65
CA LEU A 200 -6.33 -1.62 -13.46
C LEU A 200 -7.70 -2.23 -13.16
N GLU A 201 -7.69 -3.41 -12.55
CA GLU A 201 -8.90 -4.16 -12.22
C GLU A 201 -8.98 -4.44 -10.71
N ILE A 202 -10.19 -4.46 -10.18
CA ILE A 202 -10.47 -4.91 -8.82
C ILE A 202 -10.60 -6.44 -8.81
N LYS A 203 -10.05 -7.10 -7.79
CA LYS A 203 -10.19 -8.56 -7.63
C LYS A 203 -11.64 -8.96 -7.43
N PRO A 204 -12.08 -10.10 -8.01
CA PRO A 204 -13.47 -10.55 -7.92
C PRO A 204 -13.94 -10.93 -6.51
N ASN A 205 -13.02 -11.03 -5.54
CA ASN A 205 -13.34 -11.31 -4.14
C ASN A 205 -13.68 -10.06 -3.32
N GLU A 206 -13.95 -8.94 -3.97
CA GLU A 206 -14.51 -7.75 -3.33
C GLU A 206 -15.88 -8.05 -2.70
N ARG A 207 -16.21 -7.35 -1.60
CA ARG A 207 -17.49 -7.62 -0.92
C ARG A 207 -18.01 -6.42 -0.15
N VAL A 208 -19.34 -6.30 -0.15
CA VAL A 208 -20.09 -5.41 0.74
C VAL A 208 -20.73 -6.26 1.84
N PHE A 209 -20.51 -5.90 3.11
CA PHE A 209 -20.96 -6.67 4.27
C PHE A 209 -21.28 -5.78 5.46
N PRO A 210 -22.10 -6.24 6.41
CA PRO A 210 -22.38 -5.53 7.65
C PRO A 210 -21.12 -5.43 8.53
N VAL A 211 -20.90 -4.27 9.15
CA VAL A 211 -19.76 -4.05 10.05
C VAL A 211 -19.81 -4.96 11.29
N GLU A 212 -21.00 -5.41 11.69
CA GLU A 212 -21.22 -6.36 12.78
C GLU A 212 -20.52 -7.70 12.56
N GLU A 213 -20.32 -8.15 11.32
CA GLU A 213 -19.51 -9.33 11.02
C GLU A 213 -18.05 -9.17 11.44
N GLY A 214 -17.57 -7.92 11.57
CA GLY A 214 -16.20 -7.55 11.84
C GLY A 214 -15.41 -7.33 10.55
N ILE A 215 -14.73 -6.19 10.46
CA ILE A 215 -13.93 -5.77 9.32
C ILE A 215 -12.58 -6.47 9.36
N ASP A 216 -12.37 -7.46 8.47
CA ASP A 216 -11.08 -8.13 8.31
C ASP A 216 -10.16 -7.28 7.40
N PHE A 217 -9.35 -6.41 8.02
CA PHE A 217 -8.46 -5.48 7.32
C PHE A 217 -7.12 -5.35 8.04
N LEU A 218 -6.02 -5.18 7.32
CA LEU A 218 -4.66 -4.96 7.84
C LEU A 218 -4.13 -6.04 8.82
N GLY A 219 -4.66 -7.24 8.77
CA GLY A 219 -4.28 -8.31 9.72
C GLY A 219 -5.12 -8.35 11.00
N TYR A 220 -6.08 -7.47 11.11
CA TYR A 220 -7.02 -7.36 12.25
C TYR A 220 -8.45 -7.68 11.83
N VAL A 221 -9.26 -8.10 12.79
CA VAL A 221 -10.72 -8.06 12.71
C VAL A 221 -11.16 -6.91 13.62
N ILE A 222 -11.64 -5.84 12.98
CA ILE A 222 -11.99 -4.57 13.63
C ILE A 222 -13.50 -4.56 13.85
N ARG A 223 -13.93 -4.25 15.08
CA ARG A 223 -15.32 -3.99 15.47
C ARG A 223 -15.37 -2.69 16.27
N PRO A 224 -16.53 -2.05 16.40
CA PRO A 224 -16.65 -0.82 17.21
C PRO A 224 -16.09 -0.98 18.63
N ASN A 225 -16.42 -2.11 19.27
CA ASN A 225 -16.12 -2.33 20.70
C ASN A 225 -14.73 -2.95 20.93
N TYR A 226 -14.17 -3.69 19.97
CA TYR A 226 -12.88 -4.35 20.12
C TYR A 226 -12.18 -4.61 18.79
N VAL A 227 -10.86 -4.80 18.88
CA VAL A 227 -10.01 -5.24 17.77
C VAL A 227 -9.31 -6.52 18.17
N ARG A 228 -9.20 -7.47 17.26
CA ARG A 228 -8.42 -8.69 17.46
C ARG A 228 -7.55 -9.00 16.25
N LEU A 229 -6.39 -9.61 16.49
CA LEU A 229 -5.58 -10.17 15.41
C LEU A 229 -6.31 -11.31 14.69
N ARG A 230 -6.12 -11.40 13.38
CA ARG A 230 -6.60 -12.54 12.58
C ARG A 230 -6.17 -13.86 13.19
N LYS A 231 -7.07 -14.86 13.20
CA LYS A 231 -6.79 -16.22 13.70
C LYS A 231 -5.52 -16.80 13.08
N ARG A 232 -5.32 -16.62 11.77
CA ARG A 232 -4.14 -17.08 11.03
C ARG A 232 -2.82 -16.53 11.58
N ILE A 233 -2.77 -15.26 11.98
CA ILE A 233 -1.56 -14.63 12.56
C ILE A 233 -1.23 -15.30 13.90
N LYS A 234 -2.24 -15.45 14.76
CA LYS A 234 -2.07 -16.12 16.07
C LYS A 234 -1.61 -17.57 15.92
N GLN A 235 -2.21 -18.32 15.00
CA GLN A 235 -1.83 -19.70 14.72
C GLN A 235 -0.43 -19.83 14.16
N LYS A 236 -0.01 -18.91 13.24
CA LYS A 236 1.36 -18.87 12.70
C LYS A 236 2.38 -18.57 13.80
N PHE A 237 2.05 -17.65 14.72
CA PHE A 237 2.89 -17.36 15.87
C PHE A 237 3.01 -18.57 16.79
N ALA A 238 1.90 -19.22 17.16
CA ALA A 238 1.91 -20.41 18.03
C ALA A 238 2.75 -21.55 17.43
N ARG A 239 2.61 -21.86 16.13
CA ARG A 239 3.43 -22.86 15.44
C ARG A 239 4.91 -22.52 15.50
N LYS A 240 5.29 -21.28 15.15
CA LYS A 240 6.70 -20.85 15.22
C LYS A 240 7.26 -20.92 16.62
N MET A 241 6.47 -20.57 17.64
CA MET A 241 6.90 -20.67 19.04
C MET A 241 7.15 -22.11 19.49
N HIS A 242 6.40 -23.08 18.95
CA HIS A 242 6.60 -24.50 19.22
C HIS A 242 7.88 -25.03 18.55
N GLU A 243 8.17 -24.62 17.31
CA GLU A 243 9.31 -25.08 16.51
C GLU A 243 10.65 -24.52 17.00
N VAL A 244 10.66 -23.28 17.53
CA VAL A 244 11.89 -22.57 17.88
C VAL A 244 12.46 -23.01 19.22
N LYS A 245 13.67 -23.61 19.19
CA LYS A 245 14.42 -24.05 20.38
C LYS A 245 15.27 -22.93 21.03
N SER A 246 15.78 -22.01 20.21
CA SER A 246 16.66 -20.93 20.68
C SER A 246 15.93 -19.91 21.55
N ARG A 247 16.41 -19.66 22.79
CA ARG A 247 15.86 -18.63 23.70
C ARG A 247 15.92 -17.24 23.10
N LYS A 248 16.99 -16.89 22.39
CA LYS A 248 17.14 -15.60 21.70
C LYS A 248 16.03 -15.44 20.65
N ARG A 249 15.86 -16.44 19.80
CA ARG A 249 14.84 -16.41 18.73
C ARG A 249 13.41 -16.38 19.27
N ARG A 250 13.13 -17.05 20.39
CA ARG A 250 11.83 -16.98 21.07
C ARG A 250 11.51 -15.55 21.56
N ARG A 251 12.49 -14.87 22.17
CA ARG A 251 12.33 -13.46 22.61
C ARG A 251 12.05 -12.53 21.42
N GLU A 252 12.77 -12.68 20.30
CA GLU A 252 12.55 -11.91 19.08
C GLU A 252 11.13 -12.12 18.52
N LEU A 253 10.65 -13.37 18.49
CA LEU A 253 9.29 -13.70 18.04
C LEU A 253 8.22 -13.09 18.94
N ILE A 254 8.41 -13.15 20.26
CA ILE A 254 7.50 -12.54 21.24
C ILE A 254 7.47 -11.02 21.05
N ALA A 255 8.62 -10.36 20.96
CA ALA A 255 8.70 -8.93 20.75
C ALA A 255 8.01 -8.49 19.43
N SER A 256 8.26 -9.24 18.35
CA SER A 256 7.58 -9.01 17.06
C SER A 256 6.06 -9.18 17.13
N PHE A 257 5.59 -10.19 17.86
CA PHE A 257 4.15 -10.43 18.03
C PHE A 257 3.51 -9.36 18.92
N TYR A 258 4.18 -8.96 20.00
CA TYR A 258 3.74 -7.87 20.89
C TYR A 258 3.59 -6.55 20.14
N GLY A 259 4.48 -6.27 19.18
CA GLY A 259 4.37 -5.08 18.32
C GLY A 259 3.17 -5.08 17.37
N MET A 260 2.44 -6.20 17.27
CA MET A 260 1.20 -6.30 16.50
C MET A 260 -0.07 -6.28 17.38
N THR A 261 0.06 -6.46 18.69
CA THR A 261 -1.06 -6.47 19.64
C THR A 261 -1.27 -5.12 20.28
#